data_f5091fc5e4c82f668b7075562a17616b
#
_entry.id   f5091fc5e4c82f668b7075562a17616b
#
_cell.length_a   1.000
_cell.length_b   1.000
_cell.length_c   1.000
_cell.angle_alpha   90.00
_cell.angle_beta   90.00
_cell.angle_gamma   90.00
#
_symmetry.space_group_name_H-M   'P 1'
#
loop_
_entity.id
_entity.type
_entity.pdbx_description
1 polymer ?
#
loop_
_entity_poly.entity_id
_entity_poly.type
_entity_poly.pdbx_seq_one_letter_code
_entity_poly.pdbx_strand_id
1 'polypeptide(L)'
;MTNTDVKPKTKVKTKTERPRPHKVILVNDDYTPREFVVMVLKAEFRMTEDEAYKVMITAHRRGVCVVAVFTRDVAETKATRATDAGRAKGY
;
A
#
# COMPACT_ATOMS: atom_id res chain seq x y z
N MET A 1 -2.55 37.94 -29.58
CA MET A 1 -2.50 37.42 -29.48
C MET A 1 -2.50 36.69 -29.00
N THR A 2 -2.57 37.00 -29.03
CA THR A 2 -2.58 36.35 -28.52
C THR A 2 -2.54 35.47 -28.14
N ASN A 3 -2.46 35.63 -28.09
CA ASN A 3 -2.45 34.69 -27.70
C ASN A 3 -2.31 33.84 -27.32
N THR A 4 -2.17 34.04 -27.13
CA THR A 4 -2.04 33.29 -26.85
C THR A 4 -2.22 32.39 -26.48
N ASP A 5 -2.15 32.62 -26.44
CA ASP A 5 -2.30 31.75 -26.18
C ASP A 5 -2.37 30.86 -25.98
N VAL A 6 -2.32 31.04 -26.03
CA VAL A 6 -2.34 30.18 -26.01
C VAL A 6 -2.04 29.41 -25.84
N LYS A 7 -1.75 29.30 -25.65
CA LYS A 7 -1.36 28.64 -25.52
C LYS A 7 -1.18 27.87 -24.96
N PRO A 8 -0.91 27.86 -24.97
CA PRO A 8 -0.51 27.01 -24.29
C PRO A 8 -0.93 26.33 -23.34
N LYS A 9 -1.19 26.53 -22.80
CA LYS A 9 -1.83 25.95 -21.93
C LYS A 9 -2.08 24.67 -22.13
N THR A 10 -2.25 24.52 -23.04
CA THR A 10 -2.60 23.29 -23.37
C THR A 10 -1.71 22.30 -22.89
N LYS A 11 -0.62 22.49 -23.10
CA LYS A 11 0.32 21.62 -22.79
C LYS A 11 0.27 21.21 -21.46
N VAL A 12 -0.07 22.02 -20.80
CA VAL A 12 -0.06 21.77 -19.52
C VAL A 12 -0.88 20.69 -19.08
N LYS A 13 -1.91 20.54 -19.71
CA LYS A 13 -2.78 19.60 -19.35
C LYS A 13 -2.27 18.31 -19.25
N THR A 14 -1.41 18.02 -20.01
CA THR A 14 -0.92 16.70 -19.98
C THR A 14 -0.33 16.39 -18.67
N LYS A 15 0.03 17.41 -17.98
CA LYS A 15 0.60 17.14 -16.77
C LYS A 15 -0.32 16.70 -15.78
N THR A 16 -1.52 16.81 -16.01
CA THR A 16 -2.49 16.42 -15.03
C THR A 16 -2.76 14.95 -15.06
N GLU A 17 -1.96 14.19 -15.73
CA GLU A 17 -2.12 12.78 -15.71
C GLU A 17 -2.03 12.27 -14.28
N ARG A 18 -2.94 11.42 -13.88
CA ARG A 18 -2.99 10.93 -12.53
C ARG A 18 -1.92 9.89 -12.28
N PRO A 19 -1.32 9.91 -11.11
CA PRO A 19 -0.38 8.85 -10.75
C PRO A 19 -1.10 7.52 -10.73
N ARG A 20 -0.42 6.48 -11.11
CA ARG A 20 -0.99 5.15 -11.07
C ARG A 20 -1.10 4.69 -9.62
N PRO A 21 -2.19 4.02 -9.28
CA PRO A 21 -2.32 3.46 -7.94
C PRO A 21 -1.37 2.28 -7.80
N HIS A 22 -0.87 2.10 -6.59
CA HIS A 22 0.04 1.00 -6.25
C HIS A 22 -0.57 0.20 -5.12
N LYS A 23 -0.63 -1.09 -5.31
CA LYS A 23 -1.19 -1.98 -4.30
C LYS A 23 -0.10 -2.40 -3.34
N VAL A 24 -0.46 -2.41 -2.05
CA VAL A 24 0.37 -3.07 -1.04
C VAL A 24 -0.27 -4.42 -0.84
N ILE A 25 0.52 -5.48 -0.96
CA ILE A 25 0.00 -6.83 -0.78
C ILE A 25 0.69 -7.52 0.38
N LEU A 26 -0.07 -8.33 1.09
CA LEU A 26 0.46 -9.19 2.13
C LEU A 26 0.68 -10.56 1.51
N VAL A 27 1.91 -11.05 1.59
CA VAL A 27 2.26 -12.36 1.07
C VAL A 27 2.38 -13.31 2.25
N ASN A 28 1.76 -14.46 2.14
CA ASN A 28 1.79 -15.44 3.21
C ASN A 28 3.18 -16.07 3.33
N ASP A 29 3.60 -16.31 4.58
CA ASP A 29 4.78 -17.11 4.85
C ASP A 29 4.51 -17.96 6.09
N ASP A 30 5.36 -18.95 6.33
CA ASP A 30 5.15 -19.89 7.42
C ASP A 30 5.88 -19.51 8.70
N TYR A 31 6.57 -18.39 8.70
CA TYR A 31 7.41 -18.02 9.83
C TYR A 31 6.87 -16.89 10.67
N THR A 32 6.11 -15.99 10.08
CA THR A 32 5.61 -14.82 10.78
C THR A 32 4.36 -15.18 11.59
N PRO A 33 4.35 -14.93 12.89
CA PRO A 33 3.17 -15.23 13.71
C PRO A 33 1.96 -14.42 13.25
N ARG A 34 0.80 -15.05 13.29
CA ARG A 34 -0.44 -14.40 12.85
C ARG A 34 -0.77 -13.17 13.68
N GLU A 35 -0.54 -13.23 14.98
CA GLU A 35 -0.79 -12.09 15.86
C GLU A 35 0.06 -10.89 15.49
N PHE A 36 1.29 -11.13 15.05
CA PHE A 36 2.17 -10.07 14.63
C PHE A 36 1.65 -9.42 13.35
N VAL A 37 1.19 -10.23 12.41
CA VAL A 37 0.62 -9.72 11.15
C VAL A 37 -0.59 -8.83 11.44
N VAL A 38 -1.49 -9.29 12.30
CA VAL A 38 -2.67 -8.51 12.68
C VAL A 38 -2.25 -7.19 13.32
N MET A 39 -1.26 -7.23 14.20
CA MET A 39 -0.77 -6.02 14.87
C MET A 39 -0.21 -5.01 13.86
N VAL A 40 0.58 -5.48 12.90
CA VAL A 40 1.17 -4.60 11.90
C VAL A 40 0.08 -4.00 11.00
N LEU A 41 -0.89 -4.80 10.60
CA LEU A 41 -1.99 -4.30 9.77
C LEU A 41 -2.78 -3.22 10.51
N LYS A 42 -2.98 -3.38 11.80
CA LYS A 42 -3.66 -2.36 12.60
C LYS A 42 -2.80 -1.10 12.72
N ALA A 43 -1.53 -1.26 13.01
CA ALA A 43 -0.64 -0.14 13.26
C ALA A 43 -0.29 0.66 12.02
N GLU A 44 0.04 -0.03 10.93
CA GLU A 44 0.51 0.66 9.73
C GLU A 44 -0.60 1.01 8.75
N PHE A 45 -1.68 0.24 8.74
CA PHE A 45 -2.76 0.45 7.78
C PHE A 45 -4.06 0.85 8.44
N ARG A 46 -4.03 1.09 9.75
CA ARG A 46 -5.18 1.56 10.52
C ARG A 46 -6.42 0.69 10.39
N MET A 47 -6.21 -0.58 10.26
CA MET A 47 -7.32 -1.52 10.19
C MET A 47 -7.88 -1.79 11.57
N THR A 48 -9.15 -2.12 11.61
CA THR A 48 -9.74 -2.66 12.84
C THR A 48 -9.23 -4.09 13.03
N GLU A 49 -9.45 -4.64 14.21
CA GLU A 49 -9.08 -6.02 14.51
C GLU A 49 -9.70 -6.96 13.48
N ASP A 50 -10.99 -6.78 13.19
CA ASP A 50 -11.69 -7.67 12.27
C ASP A 50 -11.17 -7.54 10.85
N GLU A 51 -10.90 -6.32 10.40
CA GLU A 51 -10.35 -6.12 9.07
C GLU A 51 -8.97 -6.75 8.93
N ALA A 52 -8.13 -6.55 9.93
CA ALA A 52 -6.77 -7.10 9.91
C ALA A 52 -6.81 -8.62 9.92
N TYR A 53 -7.71 -9.20 10.71
CA TYR A 53 -7.85 -10.64 10.78
C TYR A 53 -8.30 -11.22 9.43
N LYS A 54 -9.26 -10.57 8.77
CA LYS A 54 -9.74 -11.03 7.46
C LYS A 54 -8.63 -10.99 6.41
N VAL A 55 -7.83 -9.94 6.41
CA VAL A 55 -6.72 -9.82 5.48
C VAL A 55 -5.70 -10.92 5.74
N MET A 56 -5.36 -11.14 7.00
CA MET A 56 -4.39 -12.15 7.37
C MET A 56 -4.86 -13.54 6.95
N ILE A 57 -6.12 -13.88 7.22
CA ILE A 57 -6.67 -15.19 6.87
C ILE A 57 -6.75 -15.36 5.35
N THR A 58 -7.11 -14.30 4.62
CA THR A 58 -7.17 -14.36 3.17
C THR A 58 -5.78 -14.64 2.59
N ALA A 59 -4.76 -13.94 3.10
CA ALA A 59 -3.39 -14.19 2.66
C ALA A 59 -2.95 -15.62 2.98
N HIS A 60 -3.35 -16.12 4.16
CA HIS A 60 -3.00 -17.47 4.55
C HIS A 60 -3.63 -18.51 3.61
N ARG A 61 -4.87 -18.30 3.22
CA ARG A 61 -5.59 -19.25 2.37
C ARG A 61 -5.23 -19.14 0.91
N ARG A 62 -5.00 -17.93 0.42
CA ARG A 62 -4.78 -17.70 -1.01
C ARG A 62 -3.34 -17.43 -1.39
N GLY A 63 -2.48 -17.27 -0.40
CA GLY A 63 -1.07 -16.96 -0.62
C GLY A 63 -0.80 -15.47 -0.65
N VAL A 64 -1.76 -14.64 -1.05
CA VAL A 64 -1.61 -13.19 -1.05
C VAL A 64 -2.95 -12.53 -0.77
N CYS A 65 -2.90 -11.30 -0.27
CA CYS A 65 -4.09 -10.48 -0.11
C CYS A 65 -3.71 -9.02 -0.32
N VAL A 66 -4.53 -8.28 -1.07
CA VAL A 66 -4.33 -6.85 -1.22
C VAL A 66 -4.70 -6.19 0.09
N VAL A 67 -3.78 -5.43 0.66
CA VAL A 67 -3.99 -4.73 1.92
C VAL A 67 -4.62 -3.37 1.68
N ALA A 68 -4.05 -2.61 0.76
CA ALA A 68 -4.50 -1.26 0.49
C ALA A 68 -3.93 -0.78 -0.84
N VAL A 69 -4.45 0.35 -1.32
CA VAL A 69 -3.99 0.95 -2.57
C VAL A 69 -3.66 2.40 -2.26
N PHE A 70 -2.48 2.84 -2.66
CA PHE A 70 -1.98 4.18 -2.39
C PHE A 70 -1.26 4.74 -3.61
N THR A 71 -0.78 5.96 -3.50
CA THR A 71 0.22 6.45 -4.45
C THR A 71 1.50 5.67 -4.23
N ARG A 72 2.39 5.72 -5.19
CA ARG A 72 3.64 4.96 -5.13
C ARG A 72 4.43 5.22 -3.86
N ASP A 73 4.64 6.50 -3.54
CA ASP A 73 5.47 6.85 -2.39
C ASP A 73 4.87 6.34 -1.07
N VAL A 74 3.58 6.48 -0.92
CA VAL A 74 2.90 6.02 0.29
C VAL A 74 2.93 4.50 0.36
N ALA A 75 2.69 3.83 -0.77
CA ALA A 75 2.70 2.37 -0.80
C ALA A 75 4.08 1.84 -0.41
N GLU A 76 5.15 2.42 -0.97
CA GLU A 76 6.51 1.99 -0.65
C GLU A 76 6.85 2.24 0.81
N THR A 77 6.46 3.39 1.33
CA THR A 77 6.74 3.71 2.73
C THR A 77 6.04 2.72 3.67
N LYS A 78 4.78 2.45 3.40
CA LYS A 78 4.04 1.54 4.27
C LYS A 78 4.55 0.10 4.19
N ALA A 79 4.88 -0.36 3.00
CA ALA A 79 5.44 -1.70 2.82
C ALA A 79 6.80 -1.82 3.53
N THR A 80 7.63 -0.80 3.41
CA THR A 80 8.94 -0.80 4.06
C THR A 80 8.80 -0.81 5.58
N ARG A 81 7.90 0.00 6.12
CA ARG A 81 7.70 0.06 7.58
C ARG A 81 7.20 -1.27 8.12
N ALA A 82 6.27 -1.90 7.41
CA ALA A 82 5.76 -3.20 7.83
C ALA A 82 6.86 -4.27 7.78
N THR A 83 7.65 -4.27 6.72
CA THR A 83 8.76 -5.22 6.58
C THR A 83 9.81 -5.01 7.67
N ASP A 84 10.16 -3.76 7.94
CA ASP A 84 11.14 -3.44 8.97
C ASP A 84 10.65 -3.85 10.36
N ALA A 85 9.36 -3.69 10.63
CA ALA A 85 8.79 -4.13 11.90
C ALA A 85 8.98 -5.64 12.07
N GLY A 86 8.78 -6.40 11.00
CA GLY A 86 9.01 -7.84 11.04
C GLY A 86 10.47 -8.18 11.30
N ARG A 87 11.38 -7.50 10.60
CA ARG A 87 12.80 -7.76 10.78
C ARG A 87 13.25 -7.44 12.18
N ALA A 88 12.73 -6.39 12.77
CA ALA A 88 13.08 -6.01 14.14
C ALA A 88 12.70 -7.11 15.15
N LYS A 89 11.71 -7.93 14.80
CA LYS A 89 11.30 -9.05 15.65
C LYS A 89 11.93 -10.37 15.21
N GLY A 90 12.76 -10.36 14.20
CA GLY A 90 13.40 -11.58 13.72
C GLY A 90 12.59 -12.38 12.72
N TYR A 91 11.60 -11.76 12.12
CA TYR A 91 10.75 -12.45 11.15
C TYR A 91 11.09 -12.17 9.69
#